data_ee24842ac24f46bcb9c04b5982e2eadc
#
_entry.id   ee24842ac24f46bcb9c04b5982e2eadc
#
_cell.length_a   1.000
_cell.length_b   1.000
_cell.length_c   1.000
_cell.angle_alpha   90.00
_cell.angle_beta   90.00
_cell.angle_gamma   90.00
#
_symmetry.space_group_name_H-M   'P 1'
#
loop_
_entity.id
_entity.type
_entity.pdbx_description
1 polymer ?
#
loop_
_entity_poly.entity_id
_entity_poly.type
_entity_poly.pdbx_seq_one_letter_code
_entity_poly.pdbx_strand_id
1 'polypeptide(L)'
;MRETTDIDRVLDLESVDSLHFVVETVRQTRSDLPDTLPLIGFAGAPFTLASYVIEGGASKTYLNTKALMYRDPGAWRSLMERFERAITLYLNAQIAAGAQCVQIFDSWVGCLGPDDYRRFVLPHLQKIIAGLTPGTP
;
A
#
# COMPACT_ATOMS: atom_id res chain seq x y z
N MET A 1 0.14 16.24 -5.11
CA MET A 1 -1.27 16.64 -5.23
C MET A 1 -1.47 17.96 -4.50
N ARG A 2 -2.09 18.95 -5.12
CA ARG A 2 -2.34 20.26 -4.49
C ARG A 2 -3.84 20.55 -4.32
N GLU A 3 -4.68 19.87 -5.10
CA GLU A 3 -6.15 20.03 -5.07
C GLU A 3 -6.83 18.65 -4.95
N THR A 4 -8.05 18.63 -4.43
CA THR A 4 -8.87 17.41 -4.28
C THR A 4 -9.12 16.71 -5.61
N THR A 5 -9.26 17.48 -6.70
CA THR A 5 -9.44 16.96 -8.07
C THR A 5 -8.21 16.20 -8.61
N ASP A 6 -7.04 16.40 -8.02
CA ASP A 6 -5.85 15.64 -8.40
C ASP A 6 -5.93 14.15 -8.07
N ILE A 7 -6.88 13.73 -7.20
CA ILE A 7 -7.09 12.33 -6.85
C ILE A 7 -7.49 11.51 -8.08
N ASP A 8 -8.25 12.09 -9.01
CA ASP A 8 -8.68 11.41 -10.23
C ASP A 8 -7.53 11.10 -11.18
N ARG A 9 -6.36 11.70 -10.97
CA ARG A 9 -5.12 11.39 -11.70
C ARG A 9 -4.41 10.14 -11.17
N VAL A 10 -4.78 9.67 -9.97
CA VAL A 10 -4.30 8.40 -9.43
C VAL A 10 -5.20 7.31 -10.02
N LEU A 11 -4.74 6.67 -11.07
CA LEU A 11 -5.48 5.61 -11.74
C LEU A 11 -5.55 4.35 -10.86
N ASP A 12 -6.62 3.58 -11.02
CA ASP A 12 -6.70 2.25 -10.43
C ASP A 12 -5.68 1.32 -11.11
N LEU A 13 -5.06 0.45 -10.32
CA LEU A 13 -4.25 -0.64 -10.82
C LEU A 13 -5.20 -1.79 -11.21
N GLU A 14 -5.47 -1.95 -12.48
CA GLU A 14 -6.39 -2.99 -12.99
C GLU A 14 -5.74 -4.38 -13.04
N SER A 15 -4.43 -4.42 -13.31
CA SER A 15 -3.62 -5.64 -13.30
C SER A 15 -2.18 -5.34 -12.87
N VAL A 16 -1.44 -6.40 -12.55
CA VAL A 16 0.01 -6.28 -12.25
C VAL A 16 0.91 -6.43 -13.48
N ASP A 17 0.35 -6.42 -14.68
CA ASP A 17 1.12 -6.65 -15.90
C ASP A 17 2.21 -5.59 -16.10
N SER A 18 1.93 -4.34 -15.75
CA SER A 18 2.94 -3.27 -15.76
C SER A 18 4.06 -3.47 -14.75
N LEU A 19 3.85 -4.34 -13.76
CA LEU A 19 4.79 -4.69 -12.69
C LEU A 19 5.32 -6.13 -12.83
N HIS A 20 5.14 -6.75 -14.02
CA HIS A 20 5.54 -8.15 -14.26
C HIS A 20 7.00 -8.41 -13.90
N PHE A 21 7.89 -7.42 -14.10
CA PHE A 21 9.31 -7.52 -13.75
C PHE A 21 9.53 -7.76 -12.25
N VAL A 22 8.70 -7.20 -11.38
CA VAL A 22 8.76 -7.45 -9.93
C VAL A 22 8.32 -8.88 -9.63
N VAL A 23 7.20 -9.31 -10.22
CA VAL A 23 6.65 -10.66 -10.06
C VAL A 23 7.65 -11.70 -10.52
N GLU A 24 8.29 -11.46 -11.66
CA GLU A 24 9.33 -12.35 -12.21
C GLU A 24 10.57 -12.38 -11.32
N THR A 25 10.98 -11.23 -10.78
CA THR A 25 12.09 -11.15 -9.81
C THR A 25 11.80 -11.98 -8.56
N VAL A 26 10.59 -11.92 -8.02
CA VAL A 26 10.16 -12.73 -6.87
C VAL A 26 10.28 -14.22 -7.21
N ARG A 27 9.76 -14.64 -8.38
CA ARG A 27 9.79 -16.03 -8.85
C ARG A 27 11.23 -16.54 -9.00
N GLN A 28 12.08 -15.77 -9.67
CA GLN A 28 13.47 -16.11 -9.86
C GLN A 28 14.22 -16.20 -8.53
N THR A 29 14.05 -15.20 -7.67
CA THR A 29 14.68 -15.19 -6.33
C THR A 29 14.25 -16.40 -5.51
N ARG A 30 12.96 -16.78 -5.52
CA ARG A 30 12.49 -17.98 -4.81
C ARG A 30 13.15 -19.25 -5.37
N SER A 31 13.31 -19.34 -6.69
CA SER A 31 13.96 -20.47 -7.34
C SER A 31 15.44 -20.60 -6.97
N ASP A 32 16.13 -19.48 -6.80
CA ASP A 32 17.56 -19.45 -6.51
C ASP A 32 17.88 -19.63 -5.00
N LEU A 33 16.91 -19.37 -4.13
CA LEU A 33 17.08 -19.54 -2.68
C LEU A 33 16.89 -21.01 -2.26
N PRO A 34 17.67 -21.50 -1.29
CA PRO A 34 17.41 -22.80 -0.68
C PRO A 34 16.07 -22.83 0.05
N ASP A 35 15.44 -24.00 0.13
CA ASP A 35 14.11 -24.17 0.76
C ASP A 35 14.08 -23.77 2.24
N THR A 36 15.23 -23.76 2.89
CA THR A 36 15.36 -23.37 4.30
C THR A 36 15.35 -21.86 4.53
N LEU A 37 15.44 -21.05 3.45
CA LEU A 37 15.47 -19.60 3.55
C LEU A 37 14.16 -19.02 2.96
N PRO A 38 13.25 -18.50 3.80
CA PRO A 38 11.99 -17.94 3.31
C PRO A 38 12.21 -16.61 2.58
N LEU A 39 11.37 -16.37 1.56
CA LEU A 39 11.32 -15.10 0.83
C LEU A 39 10.16 -14.26 1.33
N ILE A 40 10.47 -13.03 1.74
CA ILE A 40 9.48 -12.05 2.20
C ILE A 40 9.19 -11.07 1.06
N GLY A 41 7.94 -11.06 0.57
CA GLY A 41 7.41 -10.02 -0.29
C GLY A 41 7.03 -8.78 0.52
N PHE A 42 6.89 -7.61 -0.13
CA PHE A 42 6.50 -6.42 0.61
C PHE A 42 5.79 -5.38 -0.25
N ALA A 43 5.07 -4.48 0.43
CA ALA A 43 4.51 -3.27 -0.15
C ALA A 43 4.53 -2.11 0.86
N GLY A 44 4.47 -0.88 0.36
CA GLY A 44 4.14 0.27 1.20
C GLY A 44 2.67 0.22 1.62
N ALA A 45 2.38 0.63 2.86
CA ALA A 45 1.01 0.75 3.35
C ALA A 45 0.27 1.92 2.70
N PRO A 46 -1.07 1.92 2.68
CA PRO A 46 -1.86 2.92 1.98
C PRO A 46 -1.60 4.34 2.46
N PHE A 47 -1.43 4.57 3.78
CA PHE A 47 -1.10 5.90 4.31
C PHE A 47 0.27 6.39 3.82
N THR A 48 1.28 5.52 3.85
CA THR A 48 2.62 5.85 3.37
C THR A 48 2.62 6.21 1.89
N LEU A 49 1.91 5.45 1.04
CA LEU A 49 1.80 5.75 -0.39
C LEU A 49 1.02 7.03 -0.66
N ALA A 50 -0.11 7.22 0.02
CA ALA A 50 -0.90 8.45 -0.06
C ALA A 50 -0.05 9.68 0.32
N SER A 51 0.75 9.56 1.39
CA SER A 51 1.65 10.63 1.82
C SER A 51 2.65 11.01 0.72
N TYR A 52 3.28 10.06 0.06
CA TYR A 52 4.20 10.35 -1.04
C TYR A 52 3.53 11.07 -2.21
N VAL A 53 2.34 10.61 -2.59
CA VAL A 53 1.58 11.23 -3.71
C VAL A 53 1.13 12.65 -3.37
N ILE A 54 0.67 12.88 -2.14
CA ILE A 54 0.15 14.18 -1.70
C ILE A 54 1.28 15.18 -1.46
N GLU A 55 2.32 14.80 -0.72
CA GLU A 55 3.43 15.69 -0.37
C GLU A 55 4.40 15.91 -1.55
N GLY A 56 4.44 14.97 -2.50
CA GLY A 56 5.36 15.01 -3.65
C GLY A 56 6.80 14.63 -3.29
N GLY A 57 7.01 14.03 -2.12
CA GLY A 57 8.31 13.61 -1.61
C GLY A 57 8.31 13.46 -0.09
N ALA A 58 9.50 13.49 0.50
CA ALA A 58 9.65 13.42 1.96
C ALA A 58 9.06 14.66 2.65
N SER A 59 8.34 14.45 3.75
CA SER A 59 7.78 15.51 4.57
C SER A 59 8.12 15.28 6.05
N LYS A 60 8.34 16.36 6.80
CA LYS A 60 8.54 16.29 8.25
C LYS A 60 7.22 16.36 9.02
N THR A 61 6.22 17.02 8.46
CA THR A 61 4.97 17.36 9.16
C THR A 61 3.75 16.67 8.59
N TYR A 62 3.81 16.21 7.34
CA TYR A 62 2.68 15.63 6.60
C TYR A 62 1.45 16.56 6.59
N LEU A 63 1.70 17.87 6.48
CA LEU A 63 0.65 18.89 6.62
C LEU A 63 -0.41 18.77 5.53
N ASN A 64 0.00 18.58 4.27
CA ASN A 64 -0.94 18.44 3.15
C ASN A 64 -1.76 17.15 3.26
N THR A 65 -1.12 16.05 3.67
CA THR A 65 -1.77 14.76 3.90
C THR A 65 -2.84 14.89 4.99
N LYS A 66 -2.48 15.45 6.15
CA LYS A 66 -3.42 15.68 7.24
C LYS A 66 -4.52 16.68 6.84
N ALA A 67 -4.17 17.72 6.10
CA ALA A 67 -5.15 18.68 5.61
C ALA A 67 -6.21 18.01 4.71
N LEU A 68 -5.83 17.12 3.80
CA LEU A 68 -6.78 16.37 2.97
C LEU A 68 -7.67 15.46 3.83
N MET A 69 -7.10 14.72 4.77
CA MET A 69 -7.85 13.83 5.68
C MET A 69 -8.99 14.55 6.39
N TYR A 70 -8.76 15.78 6.85
CA TYR A 70 -9.74 16.53 7.62
C TYR A 70 -10.67 17.40 6.77
N ARG A 71 -10.16 18.01 5.69
CA ARG A 71 -10.94 18.92 4.86
C ARG A 71 -11.87 18.20 3.90
N ASP A 72 -11.44 17.04 3.40
CA ASP A 72 -12.22 16.24 2.46
C ASP A 72 -12.06 14.74 2.76
N PRO A 73 -12.78 14.23 3.78
CA PRO A 73 -12.74 12.80 4.11
C PRO A 73 -13.25 11.90 2.98
N GLY A 74 -14.09 12.42 2.08
CA GLY A 74 -14.57 11.68 0.91
C GLY A 74 -13.44 11.43 -0.10
N ALA A 75 -12.73 12.48 -0.46
CA ALA A 75 -11.56 12.41 -1.33
C ALA A 75 -10.44 11.54 -0.72
N TRP A 76 -10.17 11.71 0.58
CA TRP A 76 -9.23 10.85 1.30
C TRP A 76 -9.61 9.37 1.18
N ARG A 77 -10.88 9.03 1.46
CA ARG A 77 -11.38 7.65 1.36
C ARG A 77 -11.20 7.10 -0.06
N SER A 78 -11.57 7.86 -1.09
CA SER A 78 -11.42 7.45 -2.49
C SER A 78 -9.97 7.12 -2.83
N LEU A 79 -9.02 7.95 -2.39
CA LEU A 79 -7.59 7.71 -2.59
C LEU A 79 -7.12 6.44 -1.86
N MET A 80 -7.51 6.28 -0.60
CA MET A 80 -7.14 5.12 0.21
C MET A 80 -7.72 3.81 -0.36
N GLU A 81 -8.94 3.83 -0.89
CA GLU A 81 -9.56 2.67 -1.54
C GLU A 81 -8.83 2.26 -2.83
N ARG A 82 -8.29 3.21 -3.59
CA ARG A 82 -7.44 2.89 -4.75
C ARG A 82 -6.15 2.19 -4.31
N PHE A 83 -5.47 2.70 -3.29
CA PHE A 83 -4.28 2.04 -2.74
C PHE A 83 -4.60 0.69 -2.09
N GLU A 84 -5.72 0.57 -1.40
CA GLU A 84 -6.22 -0.69 -0.83
C GLU A 84 -6.29 -1.78 -1.92
N ARG A 85 -6.97 -1.50 -3.04
CA ARG A 85 -7.08 -2.43 -4.17
C ARG A 85 -5.72 -2.75 -4.79
N ALA A 86 -4.94 -1.72 -5.07
CA ALA A 86 -3.62 -1.87 -5.70
C ALA A 86 -2.65 -2.71 -4.85
N ILE A 87 -2.58 -2.43 -3.55
CA ILE A 87 -1.70 -3.15 -2.61
C ILE A 87 -2.14 -4.61 -2.48
N THR A 88 -3.44 -4.87 -2.36
CA THR A 88 -3.98 -6.23 -2.27
C THR A 88 -3.62 -7.03 -3.52
N LEU A 89 -3.84 -6.46 -4.71
CA LEU A 89 -3.50 -7.09 -5.98
C LEU A 89 -2.00 -7.38 -6.10
N TYR A 90 -1.18 -6.39 -5.76
CA TYR A 90 0.28 -6.47 -5.84
C TYR A 90 0.88 -7.50 -4.87
N LEU A 91 0.39 -7.54 -3.63
CA LEU A 91 0.87 -8.53 -2.65
C LEU A 91 0.43 -9.95 -3.02
N ASN A 92 -0.81 -10.14 -3.47
CA ASN A 92 -1.27 -11.45 -3.95
C ASN A 92 -0.47 -11.94 -5.17
N ALA A 93 -0.04 -11.05 -6.05
CA ALA A 93 0.84 -11.42 -7.15
C ALA A 93 2.23 -11.87 -6.68
N GLN A 94 2.79 -11.23 -5.64
CA GLN A 94 4.04 -11.66 -5.03
C GLN A 94 3.90 -13.02 -4.32
N ILE A 95 2.78 -13.26 -3.62
CA ILE A 95 2.46 -14.55 -3.00
C ILE A 95 2.37 -15.64 -4.07
N ALA A 96 1.62 -15.39 -5.15
CA ALA A 96 1.50 -16.33 -6.26
C ALA A 96 2.83 -16.60 -6.97
N ALA A 97 3.78 -15.65 -6.93
CA ALA A 97 5.12 -15.82 -7.45
C ALA A 97 6.07 -16.57 -6.51
N GLY A 98 5.64 -16.87 -5.27
CA GLY A 98 6.40 -17.68 -4.31
C GLY A 98 6.88 -16.96 -3.06
N ALA A 99 6.46 -15.72 -2.80
CA ALA A 99 6.69 -15.10 -1.50
C ALA A 99 5.95 -15.89 -0.41
N GLN A 100 6.68 -16.25 0.65
CA GLN A 100 6.19 -17.13 1.72
C GLN A 100 5.67 -16.35 2.93
N CYS A 101 5.96 -15.05 2.98
CA CYS A 101 5.46 -14.09 3.94
C CYS A 101 5.36 -12.74 3.24
N VAL A 102 4.51 -11.85 3.71
CA VAL A 102 4.43 -10.47 3.20
C VAL A 102 4.50 -9.44 4.31
N GLN A 103 5.18 -8.34 4.04
CA GLN A 103 5.34 -7.23 4.96
C GLN A 103 4.72 -5.96 4.37
N ILE A 104 3.83 -5.32 5.13
CA ILE A 104 3.27 -4.01 4.78
C ILE A 104 4.00 -2.93 5.59
N PHE A 105 4.72 -2.04 4.92
CA PHE A 105 5.49 -0.98 5.56
C PHE A 105 4.69 0.32 5.66
N ASP A 106 4.32 0.72 6.88
CA ASP A 106 3.69 2.01 7.13
C ASP A 106 4.64 2.99 7.83
N SER A 107 5.69 3.36 7.12
CA SER A 107 6.85 4.10 7.64
C SER A 107 6.48 5.49 8.19
N TRP A 108 5.39 6.09 7.71
CA TRP A 108 5.03 7.47 8.05
C TRP A 108 3.81 7.60 8.96
N VAL A 109 3.11 6.52 9.23
CA VAL A 109 1.87 6.55 10.03
C VAL A 109 2.07 7.02 11.47
N GLY A 110 3.29 6.91 11.99
CA GLY A 110 3.64 7.39 13.33
C GLY A 110 3.47 8.91 13.54
N CYS A 111 3.22 9.68 12.47
CA CYS A 111 2.86 11.09 12.58
C CYS A 111 1.40 11.33 13.00
N LEU A 112 0.56 10.29 13.04
CA LEU A 112 -0.85 10.34 13.43
C LEU A 112 -1.04 9.97 14.90
N GLY A 113 -2.03 10.59 15.53
CA GLY A 113 -2.56 10.12 16.80
C GLY A 113 -3.37 8.81 16.64
N PRO A 114 -3.57 8.04 17.72
CA PRO A 114 -4.28 6.77 17.66
C PRO A 114 -5.71 6.87 17.10
N ASP A 115 -6.42 7.96 17.37
CA ASP A 115 -7.80 8.13 16.93
C ASP A 115 -7.86 8.44 15.42
N ASP A 116 -6.92 9.22 14.90
CA ASP A 116 -6.79 9.46 13.47
C ASP A 116 -6.43 8.16 12.72
N TYR A 117 -5.51 7.39 13.26
CA TYR A 117 -5.17 6.09 12.71
C TYR A 117 -6.39 5.18 12.62
N ARG A 118 -7.14 5.03 13.72
CA ARG A 118 -8.35 4.19 13.76
C ARG A 118 -9.41 4.65 12.77
N ARG A 119 -9.54 5.97 12.61
CA ARG A 119 -10.58 6.55 11.75
C ARG A 119 -10.23 6.51 10.27
N PHE A 120 -9.00 6.87 9.92
CA PHE A 120 -8.62 7.20 8.55
C PHE A 120 -7.72 6.16 7.87
N VAL A 121 -7.11 5.23 8.62
CA VAL A 121 -6.11 4.29 8.09
C VAL A 121 -6.48 2.85 8.36
N LEU A 122 -6.75 2.50 9.61
CA LEU A 122 -6.98 1.12 10.04
C LEU A 122 -8.03 0.36 9.23
N PRO A 123 -9.20 0.93 8.84
CA PRO A 123 -10.19 0.20 8.06
C PRO A 123 -9.68 -0.28 6.70
N HIS A 124 -8.82 0.50 6.06
CA HIS A 124 -8.20 0.15 4.77
C HIS A 124 -7.16 -0.96 4.93
N LEU A 125 -6.34 -0.87 5.98
CA LEU A 125 -5.35 -1.92 6.28
C LEU A 125 -6.02 -3.26 6.60
N GLN A 126 -7.11 -3.24 7.36
CA GLN A 126 -7.90 -4.45 7.65
C GLN A 126 -8.45 -5.10 6.39
N LYS A 127 -8.93 -4.31 5.42
CA LYS A 127 -9.42 -4.85 4.14
C LYS A 127 -8.29 -5.43 3.29
N ILE A 128 -7.11 -4.77 3.26
CA ILE A 128 -5.95 -5.33 2.57
C ILE A 128 -5.62 -6.70 3.15
N ILE A 129 -5.47 -6.81 4.48
CA ILE A 129 -5.13 -8.07 5.14
C ILE A 129 -6.19 -9.14 4.87
N ALA A 130 -7.48 -8.77 4.94
CA ALA A 130 -8.58 -9.69 4.64
C ALA A 130 -8.63 -10.14 3.17
N GLY A 131 -8.09 -9.33 2.25
CA GLY A 131 -8.02 -9.63 0.82
C GLY A 131 -6.77 -10.41 0.39
N LEU A 132 -5.83 -10.69 1.30
CA LEU A 132 -4.65 -11.49 0.99
C LEU A 132 -5.00 -12.98 0.89
N THR A 133 -4.19 -13.70 0.12
CA THR A 133 -4.31 -15.16 -0.01
C THR A 133 -4.24 -15.82 1.36
N PRO A 134 -5.27 -16.62 1.74
CA PRO A 134 -5.33 -17.24 3.06
C PRO A 134 -4.12 -18.13 3.36
N GLY A 135 -3.65 -18.10 4.60
CA GLY A 135 -2.53 -18.90 5.06
C GLY A 135 -1.15 -18.30 4.78
N THR A 136 -1.07 -17.11 4.19
CA THR A 136 0.19 -16.36 4.07
C THR A 136 0.38 -15.50 5.33
N PRO A 137 1.48 -15.67 6.08
CA PRO A 137 1.82 -14.84 7.22
C PRO A 137 2.09 -13.40 6.82
#